data_3230d091c20029f307a3865b3cdcd8cb
#
_entry.id   3230d091c20029f307a3865b3cdcd8cb
#
_cell.length_a   1.000
_cell.length_b   1.000
_cell.length_c   1.000
_cell.angle_alpha   90.00
_cell.angle_beta   90.00
_cell.angle_gamma   90.00
#
_symmetry.space_group_name_H-M   'P 1'
#
loop_
_entity.id
_entity.type
_entity.pdbx_description
1 polymer ?
#
loop_
_entity_poly.entity_id
_entity_poly.type
_entity_poly.pdbx_seq_one_letter_code
_entity_poly.pdbx_strand_id
1 'polypeptide(L)'
;MDIFTVSATALEAQRIRMNTIASNMANAQSTQTEEGGPYVKKNVVFKTMSIKNNNNEKLDGVRVAGIVNDPKPPLVVYDPGHPDADEKGNVRMPNINVVEEMVNMMMALRAYEANVKAFNVSKGMYQKTLELGRY
;
A
#
# COMPACT_ATOMS: atom_id res chain seq x y z
N MET A 1 15.25 20.37 -7.44
CA MET A 1 13.84 19.89 -7.57
C MET A 1 13.65 18.42 -7.15
N ASP A 2 14.69 17.69 -6.91
CA ASP A 2 14.65 16.22 -6.86
C ASP A 2 14.14 15.65 -5.54
N ILE A 3 14.33 16.36 -4.43
CA ILE A 3 13.82 15.93 -3.12
C ILE A 3 12.27 15.92 -3.07
N PHE A 4 11.65 16.84 -3.81
CA PHE A 4 10.18 16.87 -3.94
C PHE A 4 9.67 15.68 -4.75
N THR A 5 10.40 15.31 -5.81
CA THR A 5 10.05 14.14 -6.63
C THR A 5 10.20 12.86 -5.83
N VAL A 6 11.28 12.69 -5.06
CA VAL A 6 11.47 11.52 -4.17
C VAL A 6 10.33 11.43 -3.17
N SER A 7 9.99 12.52 -2.49
CA SER A 7 8.88 12.54 -1.53
C SER A 7 7.52 12.26 -2.18
N ALA A 8 7.29 12.79 -3.38
CA ALA A 8 6.05 12.55 -4.13
C ALA A 8 5.90 11.07 -4.52
N THR A 9 6.99 10.42 -4.96
CA THR A 9 6.96 8.98 -5.28
C THR A 9 6.67 8.14 -4.03
N ALA A 10 7.22 8.52 -2.87
CA ALA A 10 6.96 7.85 -1.61
C ALA A 10 5.49 8.00 -1.16
N LEU A 11 4.91 9.20 -1.30
CA LEU A 11 3.50 9.47 -0.98
C LEU A 11 2.57 8.63 -1.86
N GLU A 12 2.84 8.58 -3.16
CA GLU A 12 2.06 7.78 -4.11
C GLU A 12 2.14 6.28 -3.77
N ALA A 13 3.33 5.77 -3.50
CA ALA A 13 3.54 4.38 -3.13
C ALA A 13 2.78 3.99 -1.85
N GLN A 14 2.81 4.84 -0.82
CA GLN A 14 2.07 4.60 0.42
C GLN A 14 0.55 4.73 0.23
N ARG A 15 0.09 5.62 -0.63
CA ARG A 15 -1.34 5.74 -0.99
C ARG A 15 -1.86 4.45 -1.62
N ILE A 16 -1.13 3.89 -2.58
CA ILE A 16 -1.47 2.61 -3.22
C ILE A 16 -1.49 1.48 -2.18
N ARG A 17 -0.51 1.45 -1.27
CA ARG A 17 -0.47 0.47 -0.18
C ARG A 17 -1.69 0.57 0.73
N MET A 18 -2.07 1.77 1.17
CA MET A 18 -3.25 1.98 2.00
C MET A 18 -4.53 1.53 1.31
N ASN A 19 -4.69 1.86 0.02
CA ASN A 19 -5.85 1.44 -0.77
C ASN A 19 -5.93 -0.09 -0.88
N THR A 20 -4.79 -0.77 -1.08
CA THR A 20 -4.74 -2.23 -1.15
C THR A 20 -5.11 -2.87 0.20
N ILE A 21 -4.59 -2.34 1.31
CA ILE A 21 -4.94 -2.81 2.65
C ILE A 21 -6.42 -2.59 2.93
N ALA A 22 -6.98 -1.43 2.59
CA ALA A 22 -8.40 -1.14 2.74
C ALA A 22 -9.27 -2.13 1.94
N SER A 23 -8.85 -2.46 0.71
CA SER A 23 -9.52 -3.48 -0.11
C SER A 23 -9.47 -4.87 0.53
N ASN A 24 -8.32 -5.28 1.08
CA ASN A 24 -8.18 -6.53 1.81
C ASN A 24 -9.12 -6.58 3.03
N MET A 25 -9.17 -5.51 3.81
CA MET A 25 -10.05 -5.43 5.00
C MET A 25 -11.52 -5.47 4.61
N ALA A 26 -11.91 -4.72 3.58
CA ALA A 26 -13.29 -4.70 3.09
C ALA A 26 -13.77 -6.07 2.60
N ASN A 27 -12.85 -6.87 2.03
CA ASN A 27 -13.15 -8.18 1.46
C ASN A 27 -12.71 -9.35 2.36
N ALA A 28 -12.40 -9.10 3.63
CA ALA A 28 -11.92 -10.14 4.54
C ALA A 28 -12.91 -11.30 4.76
N GLN A 29 -14.20 -11.08 4.48
CA GLN A 29 -15.25 -12.07 4.59
C GLN A 29 -15.94 -12.39 3.24
N SER A 30 -15.39 -11.89 2.13
CA SER A 30 -15.99 -12.11 0.80
C SER A 30 -15.68 -13.50 0.27
N THR A 31 -16.67 -14.37 0.27
CA THR A 31 -16.58 -15.78 -0.16
C THR A 31 -16.76 -15.98 -1.65
N GLN A 32 -17.35 -14.99 -2.35
CA GLN A 32 -17.61 -15.00 -3.79
C GLN A 32 -17.04 -13.74 -4.45
N THR A 33 -16.30 -13.94 -5.53
CA THR A 33 -15.78 -12.88 -6.40
C THR A 33 -16.22 -13.09 -7.83
N GLU A 34 -16.09 -12.07 -8.68
CA GLU A 34 -16.39 -12.18 -10.13
C GLU A 34 -15.53 -13.25 -10.82
N GLU A 35 -14.30 -13.46 -10.32
CA GLU A 35 -13.38 -14.49 -10.82
C GLU A 35 -13.72 -15.91 -10.32
N GLY A 36 -14.66 -16.01 -9.39
CA GLY A 36 -15.04 -17.24 -8.71
C GLY A 36 -14.21 -17.51 -7.45
N GLY A 37 -14.85 -18.06 -6.41
CA GLY A 37 -14.25 -18.38 -5.13
C GLY A 37 -14.01 -17.18 -4.21
N PRO A 38 -13.33 -17.38 -3.05
CA PRO A 38 -13.12 -16.34 -2.07
C PRO A 38 -12.12 -15.27 -2.57
N TYR A 39 -12.23 -14.07 -2.00
CA TYR A 39 -11.28 -13.01 -2.25
C TYR A 39 -9.86 -13.45 -1.83
N VAL A 40 -8.87 -13.12 -2.66
CA VAL A 40 -7.47 -13.39 -2.37
C VAL A 40 -6.79 -12.11 -1.90
N LYS A 41 -6.12 -12.18 -0.75
CA LYS A 41 -5.34 -11.06 -0.19
C LYS A 41 -4.36 -10.54 -1.24
N LYS A 42 -4.27 -9.23 -1.37
CA LYS A 42 -3.34 -8.54 -2.28
C LYS A 42 -2.23 -7.86 -1.50
N ASN A 43 -1.02 -7.98 -2.01
CA ASN A 43 0.18 -7.36 -1.45
C ASN A 43 0.80 -6.40 -2.47
N VAL A 44 1.28 -5.25 -2.00
CA VAL A 44 1.98 -4.28 -2.83
C VAL A 44 3.49 -4.55 -2.79
N VAL A 45 4.10 -4.63 -3.96
CA VAL A 45 5.55 -4.80 -4.10
C VAL A 45 6.16 -3.46 -4.48
N PHE A 46 7.08 -2.97 -3.64
CA PHE A 46 7.84 -1.76 -3.90
C PHE A 46 9.15 -2.07 -4.63
N LYS A 47 9.57 -1.15 -5.46
CA LYS A 47 10.87 -1.18 -6.13
C LYS A 47 11.50 0.20 -6.13
N THR A 48 12.81 0.24 -5.97
CA THR A 48 13.58 1.47 -6.11
C THR A 48 13.47 2.01 -7.53
N MET A 49 13.34 3.33 -7.65
CA MET A 49 13.33 4.04 -8.93
C MET A 49 14.43 5.10 -8.91
N SER A 50 15.39 4.98 -9.81
CA SER A 50 16.47 5.99 -9.91
C SER A 50 15.95 7.23 -10.64
N ILE A 51 16.06 8.36 -9.97
CA ILE A 51 15.71 9.69 -10.49
C ILE A 51 17.02 10.41 -10.80
N LYS A 52 17.25 10.75 -12.07
CA LYS A 52 18.41 11.53 -12.48
C LYS A 52 18.13 13.01 -12.32
N ASN A 53 19.05 13.72 -11.63
CA ASN A 53 19.05 15.16 -11.59
C ASN A 53 19.79 15.74 -12.80
N ASN A 54 19.52 17.01 -13.11
CA ASN A 54 20.22 17.78 -14.16
C ASN A 54 21.75 17.81 -13.96
N ASN A 55 22.24 17.61 -12.73
CA ASN A 55 23.66 17.50 -12.38
C ASN A 55 24.21 16.07 -12.46
N ASN A 56 23.48 15.13 -13.08
CA ASN A 56 23.85 13.71 -13.17
C ASN A 56 23.95 12.95 -11.82
N GLU A 57 23.49 13.56 -10.73
CA GLU A 57 23.36 12.90 -9.44
C GLU A 57 22.17 11.95 -9.46
N LYS A 58 22.39 10.74 -8.94
CA LYS A 58 21.34 9.73 -8.82
C LYS A 58 20.68 9.85 -7.46
N LEU A 59 19.40 10.09 -7.45
CA LEU A 59 18.55 9.99 -6.26
C LEU A 59 17.63 8.79 -6.43
N ASP A 60 17.44 8.04 -5.37
CA ASP A 60 16.59 6.87 -5.39
C ASP A 60 15.23 7.19 -4.77
N GLY A 61 14.20 7.18 -5.60
CA GLY A 61 12.80 7.19 -5.20
C GLY A 61 12.23 5.77 -5.07
N VAL A 62 10.94 5.68 -4.81
CA VAL A 62 10.22 4.41 -4.71
C VAL A 62 9.06 4.37 -5.70
N ARG A 63 8.81 3.20 -6.29
CA ARG A 63 7.62 2.95 -7.10
C ARG A 63 6.97 1.63 -6.73
N VAL A 64 5.69 1.52 -6.98
CA VAL A 64 4.98 0.25 -6.93
C VAL A 64 5.35 -0.55 -8.19
N ALA A 65 5.99 -1.70 -7.98
CA ALA A 65 6.32 -2.61 -9.08
C ALA A 65 5.10 -3.42 -9.54
N GLY A 66 4.18 -3.69 -8.63
CA GLY A 66 2.93 -4.39 -8.90
C GLY A 66 2.16 -4.70 -7.62
N ILE A 67 0.93 -5.12 -7.82
CA ILE A 67 0.07 -5.67 -6.78
C ILE A 67 -0.06 -7.16 -7.09
N VAL A 68 0.34 -8.00 -6.15
CA VAL A 68 0.39 -9.46 -6.31
C VAL A 68 -0.55 -10.14 -5.32
N ASN A 69 -1.09 -11.28 -5.71
CA ASN A 69 -1.90 -12.10 -4.82
C ASN A 69 -1.00 -12.80 -3.78
N ASP A 70 -1.49 -12.88 -2.54
CA ASP A 70 -0.82 -13.65 -1.49
C ASP A 70 -0.91 -15.14 -1.84
N PRO A 71 0.20 -15.90 -1.76
CA PRO A 71 0.22 -17.32 -2.12
C PRO A 71 -0.45 -18.24 -1.09
N LYS A 72 -0.86 -17.72 0.07
CA LYS A 72 -1.49 -18.51 1.11
C LYS A 72 -2.84 -19.05 0.65
N PRO A 73 -3.14 -20.34 0.90
CA PRO A 73 -4.43 -20.91 0.53
C PRO A 73 -5.58 -20.28 1.35
N PRO A 74 -6.81 -20.29 0.81
CA PRO A 74 -7.99 -19.87 1.55
C PRO A 74 -8.17 -20.66 2.85
N LEU A 75 -8.79 -20.02 3.83
CA LEU A 75 -9.21 -20.71 5.06
C LEU A 75 -10.47 -21.54 4.78
N VAL A 76 -10.54 -22.70 5.37
CA VAL A 76 -11.75 -23.55 5.34
C VAL A 76 -12.40 -23.49 6.72
N VAL A 77 -13.64 -23.01 6.75
CA VAL A 77 -14.44 -22.88 7.97
C VAL A 77 -15.68 -23.74 7.86
N TYR A 78 -16.00 -24.50 8.89
CA TYR A 78 -17.22 -25.29 8.95
C TYR A 78 -18.41 -24.40 9.33
N ASP A 79 -19.26 -24.11 8.38
CA ASP A 79 -20.51 -23.35 8.55
C ASP A 79 -21.57 -23.87 7.55
N PRO A 80 -22.30 -24.90 7.90
CA PRO A 80 -23.32 -25.52 7.02
C PRO A 80 -24.54 -24.62 6.75
N GLY A 81 -24.71 -23.54 7.53
CA GLY A 81 -25.76 -22.54 7.32
C GLY A 81 -25.41 -21.46 6.30
N HIS A 82 -24.16 -21.42 5.87
CA HIS A 82 -23.70 -20.41 4.92
C HIS A 82 -24.18 -20.74 3.49
N PRO A 83 -24.63 -19.74 2.69
CA PRO A 83 -25.12 -19.97 1.32
C PRO A 83 -24.04 -20.55 0.38
N ASP A 84 -22.76 -20.32 0.65
CA ASP A 84 -21.62 -20.82 -0.14
C ASP A 84 -20.97 -22.07 0.49
N ALA A 85 -21.65 -22.75 1.42
CA ALA A 85 -21.18 -24.01 1.98
C ALA A 85 -21.20 -25.13 0.94
N ASP A 86 -20.17 -25.97 0.96
CA ASP A 86 -20.13 -27.20 0.15
C ASP A 86 -21.05 -28.29 0.73
N GLU A 87 -21.13 -29.45 0.05
CA GLU A 87 -21.93 -30.59 0.50
C GLU A 87 -21.55 -31.13 1.88
N LYS A 88 -20.31 -30.80 2.34
CA LYS A 88 -19.78 -31.18 3.67
C LYS A 88 -19.97 -30.08 4.72
N GLY A 89 -20.58 -28.96 4.36
CA GLY A 89 -20.76 -27.79 5.22
C GLY A 89 -19.55 -26.93 5.42
N ASN A 90 -18.55 -27.01 4.54
CA ASN A 90 -17.35 -26.18 4.61
C ASN A 90 -17.48 -24.97 3.71
N VAL A 91 -17.02 -23.81 4.18
CA VAL A 91 -16.94 -22.57 3.43
C VAL A 91 -15.47 -22.17 3.24
N ARG A 92 -15.12 -21.80 2.03
CA ARG A 92 -13.79 -21.25 1.73
C ARG A 92 -13.82 -19.73 1.94
N MET A 93 -13.01 -19.26 2.88
CA MET A 93 -12.93 -17.84 3.25
C MET A 93 -11.56 -17.26 2.91
N PRO A 94 -11.48 -15.94 2.67
CA PRO A 94 -10.20 -15.26 2.48
C PRO A 94 -9.25 -15.50 3.66
N ASN A 95 -7.98 -15.76 3.37
CA ASN A 95 -6.95 -15.89 4.40
C ASN A 95 -6.41 -14.50 4.77
N ILE A 96 -7.24 -13.69 5.43
CA ILE A 96 -6.93 -12.33 5.83
C ILE A 96 -7.13 -12.19 7.33
N ASN A 97 -6.06 -11.78 8.02
CA ASN A 97 -6.15 -11.37 9.42
C ASN A 97 -6.42 -9.87 9.49
N VAL A 98 -7.63 -9.49 9.88
CA VAL A 98 -8.06 -8.10 9.93
C VAL A 98 -7.20 -7.27 10.90
N VAL A 99 -6.78 -7.85 12.03
CA VAL A 99 -5.91 -7.15 13.01
C VAL A 99 -4.54 -6.86 12.40
N GLU A 100 -3.96 -7.83 11.68
CA GLU A 100 -2.71 -7.64 10.95
C GLU A 100 -2.83 -6.53 9.90
N GLU A 101 -3.93 -6.52 9.14
CA GLU A 101 -4.19 -5.46 8.15
C GLU A 101 -4.39 -4.09 8.80
N MET A 102 -5.02 -4.01 9.97
CA MET A 102 -5.11 -2.77 10.74
C MET A 102 -3.72 -2.24 11.15
N VAL A 103 -2.84 -3.11 11.63
CA VAL A 103 -1.46 -2.72 11.96
C VAL A 103 -0.72 -2.26 10.72
N ASN A 104 -0.86 -2.97 9.60
CA ASN A 104 -0.27 -2.58 8.32
C ASN A 104 -0.78 -1.21 7.84
N MET A 105 -2.08 -0.94 8.02
CA MET A 105 -2.68 0.36 7.70
C MET A 105 -2.07 1.48 8.55
N MET A 106 -1.94 1.27 9.87
CA MET A 106 -1.32 2.25 10.77
C MET A 106 0.14 2.53 10.39
N MET A 107 0.91 1.51 10.02
CA MET A 107 2.29 1.67 9.57
C MET A 107 2.36 2.46 8.26
N ALA A 108 1.49 2.16 7.30
CA ALA A 108 1.42 2.87 6.02
C ALA A 108 1.02 4.34 6.21
N LEU A 109 0.06 4.61 7.09
CA LEU A 109 -0.39 5.97 7.43
C LEU A 109 0.75 6.77 8.07
N ARG A 110 1.47 6.20 9.05
CA ARG A 110 2.63 6.85 9.68
C ARG A 110 3.74 7.16 8.68
N ALA A 111 4.02 6.23 7.77
CA ALA A 111 5.00 6.45 6.70
C ALA A 111 4.54 7.57 5.75
N TYR A 112 3.25 7.63 5.41
CA TYR A 112 2.68 8.71 4.61
C TYR A 112 2.82 10.06 5.31
N GLU A 113 2.42 10.17 6.58
CA GLU A 113 2.53 11.39 7.38
C GLU A 113 3.99 11.86 7.51
N ALA A 114 4.93 10.94 7.71
CA ALA A 114 6.36 11.27 7.78
C ALA A 114 6.86 11.88 6.46
N ASN A 115 6.45 11.31 5.32
CA ASN A 115 6.80 11.84 3.99
C ASN A 115 6.14 13.21 3.73
N VAL A 116 4.92 13.44 4.19
CA VAL A 116 4.27 14.77 4.11
C VAL A 116 5.06 15.80 4.92
N LYS A 117 5.48 15.45 6.14
CA LYS A 117 6.32 16.33 6.98
C LYS A 117 7.66 16.63 6.31
N ALA A 118 8.33 15.62 5.77
CA ALA A 118 9.59 15.77 5.04
C ALA A 118 9.43 16.70 3.83
N PHE A 119 8.37 16.53 3.06
CA PHE A 119 8.04 17.40 1.93
C PHE A 119 7.84 18.87 2.37
N ASN A 120 7.09 19.10 3.43
CA ASN A 120 6.83 20.46 3.94
C ASN A 120 8.10 21.13 4.49
N VAL A 121 8.97 20.38 5.19
CA VAL A 121 10.27 20.87 5.66
C VAL A 121 11.16 21.26 4.47
N SER A 122 11.23 20.41 3.46
CA SER A 122 12.02 20.69 2.24
C SER A 122 11.51 21.93 1.51
N LYS A 123 10.18 22.10 1.44
CA LYS A 123 9.55 23.31 0.88
C LYS A 123 9.94 24.57 1.66
N GLY A 124 9.90 24.50 3.00
CA GLY A 124 10.30 25.61 3.86
C GLY A 124 11.77 25.99 3.69
N MET A 125 12.67 24.99 3.63
CA MET A 125 14.09 25.21 3.37
C MET A 125 14.32 25.89 2.01
N TYR A 126 13.66 25.41 0.97
CA TYR A 126 13.76 26.01 -0.37
C TYR A 126 13.29 27.46 -0.40
N GLN A 127 12.17 27.79 0.27
CA GLN A 127 11.67 29.15 0.39
C GLN A 127 12.68 30.07 1.11
N LYS A 128 13.27 29.60 2.23
CA LYS A 128 14.28 30.35 2.97
C LYS A 128 15.56 30.58 2.16
N THR A 129 15.99 29.60 1.37
CA THR A 129 17.13 29.74 0.47
C THR A 129 16.88 30.82 -0.59
N LEU A 130 15.67 30.88 -1.15
CA LEU A 130 15.29 31.92 -2.11
C LEU A 130 15.26 33.32 -1.47
N GLU A 131 14.77 33.43 -0.23
CA GLU A 131 14.78 34.69 0.52
C GLU A 131 16.24 35.22 0.74
N LEU A 132 17.16 34.31 1.13
CA LEU A 132 18.56 34.64 1.31
C LEU A 132 19.29 35.05 0.02
N GLY A 133 18.87 34.50 -1.13
CA GLY A 133 19.44 34.82 -2.43
C GLY A 133 18.94 36.13 -3.07
N ARG A 134 18.06 36.87 -2.39
CA ARG A 134 17.48 38.14 -2.88
C ARG A 134 18.22 39.38 -2.36
N TYR A 135 19.33 39.21 -1.62
CA TYR A 135 20.20 40.30 -1.14
C TYR A 135 21.47 40.39 -1.99
#